data_c32df87b131d419a557e27aa7ba6bf3b
#
_entry.id   c32df87b131d419a557e27aa7ba6bf3b
#
_cell.length_a   1.000
_cell.length_b   1.000
_cell.length_c   1.000
_cell.angle_alpha   90.00
_cell.angle_beta   90.00
_cell.angle_gamma   90.00
#
_symmetry.space_group_name_H-M   'P 1'
#
loop_
_entity.id
_entity.type
_entity.pdbx_description
1 polymer ?
#
loop_
_entity_poly.entity_id
_entity_poly.type
_entity_poly.pdbx_seq_one_letter_code
_entity_poly.pdbx_strand_id
1 'polypeptide(L)'
;NELIAEVYLQTEGFTQARGLSKKIVSLFMLSKQLLSRQRHYDWGLRALKAVLNTGGKLLVQARGEAQVSVGMEAELLIKAVRINTLSKLTFSDTSCFLALIGDIFPGAESSDVAGGELEVAIRKVMQSKPFSLTLDETQICKMLQLKEALDQRMGCVVVGPSGCGKSTVWRVLKAALIEGGQAVQVHVMNPKSMPRQQLLGEMDMDTREWTDGVLTDAARNVVKAPAEVRSWIVCDGDVDPEWIESLNSVLDDNHLLTLPSGERISFGGNVNFLFETHDLRFASPATISRMGMIFLADEDTNKKRLVSKWLLSQDNANRSHLAGWLEDIFYKALDYLVRMRSFVVETTLVGTILNGLSSISGVSTKLSFVVGLIRGLGGNLSASDRSCFAKEVFAWAR
;
A
#
# COMPACT_ATOMS: atom_id res chain seq x y z
N ASN A 1 4.90 -22.00 20.25
CA ASN A 1 4.96 -21.57 18.85
C ASN A 1 6.06 -22.32 18.07
N GLU A 2 7.21 -22.64 18.71
CA GLU A 2 8.33 -23.35 18.04
C GLU A 2 7.92 -24.71 17.49
N LEU A 3 7.25 -25.55 18.32
CA LEU A 3 6.77 -26.86 17.89
C LEU A 3 5.78 -26.77 16.71
N ILE A 4 4.89 -25.75 16.74
CA ILE A 4 3.93 -25.53 15.67
C ILE A 4 4.69 -25.17 14.38
N ALA A 5 5.66 -24.26 14.46
CA ALA A 5 6.48 -23.88 13.31
C ALA A 5 7.30 -25.04 12.77
N GLU A 6 7.86 -25.88 13.66
CA GLU A 6 8.62 -27.08 13.28
C GLU A 6 7.76 -28.06 12.49
N VAL A 7 6.56 -28.38 12.99
CA VAL A 7 5.62 -29.28 12.31
C VAL A 7 5.22 -28.72 10.94
N TYR A 8 4.89 -27.42 10.86
CA TYR A 8 4.55 -26.80 9.60
C TYR A 8 5.69 -26.85 8.59
N LEU A 9 6.94 -26.50 8.99
CA LEU A 9 8.09 -26.58 8.11
C LEU A 9 8.34 -28.01 7.62
N GLN A 10 8.15 -29.02 8.49
CA GLN A 10 8.27 -30.43 8.09
C GLN A 10 7.20 -30.84 7.07
N THR A 11 5.94 -30.43 7.28
CA THR A 11 4.86 -30.73 6.34
C THR A 11 5.05 -30.07 4.99
N GLU A 12 5.64 -28.87 4.96
CA GLU A 12 6.00 -28.16 3.73
C GLU A 12 7.29 -28.71 3.07
N GLY A 13 7.98 -29.64 3.74
CA GLY A 13 9.12 -30.37 3.19
C GLY A 13 10.50 -29.80 3.49
N PHE A 14 10.65 -28.87 4.45
CA PHE A 14 11.96 -28.37 4.88
C PHE A 14 12.73 -29.44 5.64
N THR A 15 14.01 -29.64 5.30
CA THR A 15 14.89 -30.61 5.96
C THR A 15 15.44 -30.09 7.30
N GLN A 16 15.70 -28.76 7.39
CA GLN A 16 16.19 -28.11 8.62
C GLN A 16 15.08 -27.51 9.49
N ALA A 17 13.89 -28.06 9.46
CA ALA A 17 12.71 -27.52 10.13
C ALA A 17 12.94 -27.12 11.60
N ARG A 18 13.67 -27.94 12.38
CA ARG A 18 13.95 -27.69 13.81
C ARG A 18 14.85 -26.47 14.04
N GLY A 19 15.85 -26.25 13.21
CA GLY A 19 16.74 -25.08 13.31
C GLY A 19 16.05 -23.80 12.86
N LEU A 20 15.34 -23.88 11.74
CA LEU A 20 14.65 -22.77 11.12
C LEU A 20 13.43 -22.32 11.95
N SER A 21 12.69 -23.25 12.62
CA SER A 21 11.56 -22.91 13.46
C SER A 21 11.96 -22.05 14.66
N LYS A 22 13.08 -22.36 15.31
CA LYS A 22 13.61 -21.55 16.41
C LYS A 22 13.99 -20.14 15.95
N LYS A 23 14.71 -20.05 14.83
CA LYS A 23 15.14 -18.77 14.27
C LYS A 23 13.97 -17.88 13.91
N ILE A 24 12.94 -18.41 13.23
CA ILE A 24 11.79 -17.61 12.80
C ILE A 24 10.93 -17.17 13.98
N VAL A 25 10.73 -18.02 14.97
CA VAL A 25 9.97 -17.65 16.18
C VAL A 25 10.73 -16.60 16.98
N SER A 26 12.05 -16.70 17.10
CA SER A 26 12.89 -15.67 17.72
C SER A 26 12.80 -14.34 16.98
N LEU A 27 12.82 -14.36 15.63
CA LEU A 27 12.63 -13.17 14.82
C LEU A 27 11.28 -12.49 15.12
N PHE A 28 10.19 -13.23 15.17
CA PHE A 28 8.86 -12.71 15.47
C PHE A 28 8.77 -12.13 16.89
N MET A 29 9.38 -12.80 17.86
CA MET A 29 9.42 -12.32 19.24
C MET A 29 10.22 -11.02 19.37
N LEU A 30 11.40 -10.95 18.79
CA LEU A 30 12.25 -9.75 18.80
C LEU A 30 11.61 -8.60 18.03
N SER A 31 11.01 -8.87 16.88
CA SER A 31 10.28 -7.86 16.10
C SER A 31 9.14 -7.25 16.91
N LYS A 32 8.39 -8.07 17.65
CA LYS A 32 7.31 -7.60 18.55
C LYS A 32 7.82 -6.70 19.67
N GLN A 33 9.05 -6.90 20.14
CA GLN A 33 9.64 -6.15 21.25
C GLN A 33 10.34 -4.86 20.80
N LEU A 34 11.03 -4.91 19.66
CA LEU A 34 11.96 -3.86 19.22
C LEU A 34 11.34 -2.88 18.23
N LEU A 35 10.39 -3.33 17.39
CA LEU A 35 9.74 -2.46 16.42
C LEU A 35 8.66 -1.59 17.07
N SER A 36 8.26 -0.53 16.37
CA SER A 36 7.22 0.38 16.83
C SER A 36 5.88 -0.35 17.03
N ARG A 37 5.07 0.13 18.00
CA ARG A 37 3.75 -0.47 18.29
C ARG A 37 2.70 0.07 17.35
N GLN A 38 2.68 -0.40 16.11
CA GLN A 38 1.66 -0.08 15.15
C GLN A 38 0.47 -1.05 15.26
N ARG A 39 -0.76 -0.54 15.13
CA ARG A 39 -1.98 -1.37 15.24
C ARG A 39 -2.08 -2.44 14.16
N HIS A 40 -1.46 -2.21 13.02
CA HIS A 40 -1.48 -3.11 11.86
C HIS A 40 -0.34 -4.14 11.87
N TYR A 41 0.57 -4.09 12.83
CA TYR A 41 1.61 -5.12 12.96
C TYR A 41 1.03 -6.37 13.61
N ASP A 42 1.09 -7.47 12.88
CA ASP A 42 0.70 -8.79 13.38
C ASP A 42 1.91 -9.71 13.47
N TRP A 43 2.29 -10.03 14.71
CA TRP A 43 3.37 -10.96 15.06
C TRP A 43 2.80 -12.23 15.70
N GLY A 44 1.53 -12.54 15.41
CA GLY A 44 0.82 -13.70 15.94
C GLY A 44 1.02 -14.97 15.11
N LEU A 45 0.37 -16.05 15.58
CA LEU A 45 0.41 -17.37 14.92
C LEU A 45 -0.10 -17.34 13.48
N ARG A 46 -1.09 -16.50 13.16
CA ARG A 46 -1.63 -16.38 11.80
C ARG A 46 -0.58 -15.81 10.84
N ALA A 47 0.13 -14.76 11.24
CA ALA A 47 1.21 -14.18 10.43
C ALA A 47 2.37 -15.19 10.26
N LEU A 48 2.74 -15.89 11.33
CA LEU A 48 3.74 -16.95 11.27
C LEU A 48 3.33 -18.05 10.28
N LYS A 49 2.10 -18.56 10.37
CA LYS A 49 1.57 -19.57 9.45
C LYS A 49 1.59 -19.08 7.98
N ALA A 50 1.24 -17.83 7.72
CA ALA A 50 1.28 -17.25 6.38
C ALA A 50 2.71 -17.26 5.81
N VAL A 51 3.71 -16.90 6.62
CA VAL A 51 5.12 -16.96 6.22
C VAL A 51 5.56 -18.39 5.92
N LEU A 52 5.20 -19.34 6.77
CA LEU A 52 5.57 -20.75 6.57
C LEU A 52 4.94 -21.34 5.30
N ASN A 53 3.67 -21.06 5.04
CA ASN A 53 3.00 -21.48 3.81
C ASN A 53 3.64 -20.85 2.55
N THR A 54 4.01 -19.56 2.63
CA THR A 54 4.73 -18.89 1.54
C THR A 54 6.10 -19.55 1.31
N GLY A 55 6.82 -19.86 2.40
CA GLY A 55 8.08 -20.58 2.33
C GLY A 55 7.94 -21.93 1.65
N GLY A 56 6.89 -22.69 1.98
CA GLY A 56 6.58 -23.99 1.35
C GLY A 56 6.34 -23.86 -0.16
N LYS A 57 5.54 -22.87 -0.59
CA LYS A 57 5.30 -22.61 -2.01
C LYS A 57 6.59 -22.27 -2.76
N LEU A 58 7.44 -21.42 -2.18
CA LEU A 58 8.75 -21.07 -2.76
C LEU A 58 9.68 -22.30 -2.84
N LEU A 59 9.64 -23.17 -1.83
CA LEU A 59 10.42 -24.41 -1.82
C LEU A 59 10.00 -25.39 -2.92
N VAL A 60 8.68 -25.54 -3.13
CA VAL A 60 8.13 -26.39 -4.21
C VAL A 60 8.55 -25.84 -5.57
N GLN A 61 8.46 -24.53 -5.79
CA GLN A 61 8.92 -23.92 -7.03
C GLN A 61 10.43 -24.15 -7.27
N ALA A 62 11.26 -23.89 -6.25
CA ALA A 62 12.71 -24.07 -6.35
C ALA A 62 13.10 -25.54 -6.63
N ARG A 63 12.39 -26.50 -6.06
CA ARG A 63 12.62 -27.95 -6.33
C ARG A 63 12.24 -28.36 -7.74
N GLY A 64 11.29 -27.65 -8.38
CA GLY A 64 10.95 -27.87 -9.79
C GLY A 64 12.05 -27.41 -10.74
N GLU A 65 12.87 -26.47 -10.33
CA GLU A 65 13.93 -25.85 -11.17
C GLU A 65 15.32 -26.43 -10.92
N ALA A 66 15.66 -26.83 -9.66
CA ALA A 66 16.96 -27.35 -9.29
C ALA A 66 16.94 -28.16 -7.98
N GLN A 67 18.04 -28.90 -7.71
CA GLN A 67 18.25 -29.51 -6.39
C GLN A 67 18.48 -28.42 -5.34
N VAL A 68 17.57 -28.32 -4.36
CA VAL A 68 17.66 -27.34 -3.28
C VAL A 68 18.71 -27.76 -2.26
N SER A 69 19.77 -26.97 -2.09
CA SER A 69 20.78 -27.17 -1.05
C SER A 69 20.25 -26.71 0.31
N VAL A 70 20.87 -27.21 1.37
CA VAL A 70 20.52 -26.90 2.76
C VAL A 70 20.59 -25.39 3.06
N GLY A 71 21.52 -24.66 2.44
CA GLY A 71 21.61 -23.18 2.56
C GLY A 71 20.44 -22.45 1.91
N MET A 72 19.94 -22.95 0.78
CA MET A 72 18.82 -22.34 0.05
C MET A 72 17.51 -22.39 0.84
N GLU A 73 17.31 -23.36 1.73
CA GLU A 73 16.10 -23.42 2.57
C GLU A 73 15.98 -22.19 3.49
N ALA A 74 17.10 -21.74 4.07
CA ALA A 74 17.11 -20.53 4.90
C ALA A 74 16.86 -19.28 4.06
N GLU A 75 17.44 -19.17 2.87
CA GLU A 75 17.21 -18.06 1.95
C GLU A 75 15.75 -17.96 1.48
N LEU A 76 15.14 -19.09 1.12
CA LEU A 76 13.74 -19.15 0.75
C LEU A 76 12.81 -18.75 1.90
N LEU A 77 13.13 -19.17 3.13
CA LEU A 77 12.38 -18.77 4.30
C LEU A 77 12.51 -17.28 4.60
N ILE A 78 13.72 -16.71 4.46
CA ILE A 78 13.94 -15.26 4.58
C ILE A 78 13.17 -14.50 3.51
N LYS A 79 13.19 -14.97 2.27
CA LYS A 79 12.39 -14.41 1.19
C LYS A 79 10.91 -14.41 1.54
N ALA A 80 10.37 -15.52 2.07
CA ALA A 80 8.99 -15.60 2.53
C ALA A 80 8.68 -14.62 3.68
N VAL A 81 9.60 -14.45 4.64
CA VAL A 81 9.49 -13.46 5.71
C VAL A 81 9.44 -12.05 5.13
N ARG A 82 10.36 -11.69 4.24
CA ARG A 82 10.42 -10.35 3.62
C ARG A 82 9.14 -10.04 2.87
N ILE A 83 8.66 -10.93 2.02
CA ILE A 83 7.44 -10.78 1.24
C ILE A 83 6.22 -10.49 2.16
N ASN A 84 6.08 -11.24 3.26
CA ASN A 84 4.92 -11.12 4.13
C ASN A 84 4.99 -9.97 5.14
N THR A 85 6.20 -9.38 5.35
CA THR A 85 6.41 -8.42 6.44
C THR A 85 6.81 -7.04 5.97
N LEU A 86 7.75 -6.91 5.01
CA LEU A 86 8.28 -5.60 4.61
C LEU A 86 7.21 -4.63 4.09
N SER A 87 6.19 -5.15 3.41
CA SER A 87 5.10 -4.33 2.87
C SER A 87 4.27 -3.61 3.94
N LYS A 88 4.33 -4.10 5.19
CA LYS A 88 3.55 -3.58 6.33
C LYS A 88 4.35 -2.62 7.19
N LEU A 89 5.68 -2.64 7.10
CA LEU A 89 6.55 -1.89 8.00
C LEU A 89 6.62 -0.41 7.59
N THR A 90 6.80 0.44 8.61
CA THR A 90 7.15 1.84 8.40
C THR A 90 8.59 1.95 7.93
N PHE A 91 8.96 3.08 7.34
CA PHE A 91 10.32 3.29 6.82
C PHE A 91 11.40 3.08 7.89
N SER A 92 11.19 3.63 9.09
CA SER A 92 12.12 3.49 10.22
C SER A 92 12.25 2.05 10.72
N ASP A 93 11.14 1.32 10.77
CA ASP A 93 11.14 -0.08 11.25
C ASP A 93 11.72 -1.05 10.22
N THR A 94 11.68 -0.70 8.93
CA THR A 94 12.22 -1.55 7.86
C THR A 94 13.72 -1.77 8.02
N SER A 95 14.48 -0.72 8.33
CA SER A 95 15.94 -0.83 8.53
C SER A 95 16.28 -1.68 9.76
N CYS A 96 15.55 -1.50 10.85
CA CYS A 96 15.70 -2.30 12.07
C CYS A 96 15.36 -3.78 11.82
N PHE A 97 14.27 -4.05 11.09
CA PHE A 97 13.85 -5.41 10.78
C PHE A 97 14.85 -6.14 9.87
N LEU A 98 15.40 -5.46 8.87
CA LEU A 98 16.43 -6.04 8.01
C LEU A 98 17.72 -6.35 8.78
N ALA A 99 18.12 -5.49 9.72
CA ALA A 99 19.25 -5.77 10.62
C ALA A 99 18.99 -7.02 11.49
N LEU A 100 17.77 -7.15 12.06
CA LEU A 100 17.38 -8.34 12.83
C LEU A 100 17.42 -9.63 11.99
N ILE A 101 17.02 -9.58 10.74
CA ILE A 101 17.15 -10.74 9.83
C ILE A 101 18.63 -11.11 9.66
N GLY A 102 19.51 -10.14 9.42
CA GLY A 102 20.96 -10.38 9.27
C GLY A 102 21.57 -11.02 10.53
N ASP A 103 21.16 -10.59 11.72
CA ASP A 103 21.67 -11.12 12.98
C ASP A 103 21.19 -12.55 13.26
N ILE A 104 19.96 -12.88 12.93
CA ILE A 104 19.37 -14.22 13.19
C ILE A 104 19.76 -15.23 12.11
N PHE A 105 19.95 -14.78 10.87
CA PHE A 105 20.29 -15.60 9.73
C PHE A 105 21.64 -15.16 9.09
N PRO A 106 22.76 -15.26 9.81
CA PRO A 106 24.04 -14.83 9.28
C PRO A 106 24.44 -15.66 8.04
N GLY A 107 24.91 -14.98 6.99
CA GLY A 107 25.37 -15.61 5.75
C GLY A 107 24.28 -16.00 4.75
N ALA A 108 23.03 -15.72 5.02
CA ALA A 108 21.96 -15.85 4.04
C ALA A 108 21.75 -14.51 3.32
N GLU A 109 22.39 -14.35 2.17
CA GLU A 109 22.17 -13.22 1.27
C GLU A 109 20.85 -13.43 0.54
N SER A 110 19.83 -12.67 0.90
CA SER A 110 18.62 -12.64 0.09
C SER A 110 18.83 -11.63 -1.03
N SER A 111 18.92 -12.11 -2.27
CA SER A 111 18.78 -11.25 -3.44
C SER A 111 17.44 -10.48 -3.32
N ASP A 112 17.48 -9.17 -3.52
CA ASP A 112 16.26 -8.40 -3.64
C ASP A 112 15.37 -9.05 -4.70
N VAL A 113 14.04 -8.98 -4.47
CA VAL A 113 13.08 -9.51 -5.43
C VAL A 113 13.29 -8.73 -6.73
N ALA A 114 14.05 -9.30 -7.63
CA ALA A 114 14.21 -8.75 -8.96
C ALA A 114 12.84 -8.79 -9.62
N GLY A 115 12.26 -7.63 -9.88
CA GLY A 115 10.91 -7.52 -10.47
C GLY A 115 10.82 -8.05 -11.91
N GLY A 116 11.93 -8.46 -12.49
CA GLY A 116 12.00 -9.08 -13.81
C GLY A 116 11.27 -8.25 -14.88
N GLU A 117 10.54 -8.95 -15.76
CA GLU A 117 9.79 -8.32 -16.86
C GLU A 117 8.69 -7.37 -16.37
N LEU A 118 8.05 -7.66 -15.24
CA LEU A 118 7.00 -6.81 -14.66
C LEU A 118 7.56 -5.45 -14.21
N GLU A 119 8.74 -5.41 -13.63
CA GLU A 119 9.37 -4.14 -13.24
C GLU A 119 9.65 -3.25 -14.45
N VAL A 120 10.14 -3.84 -15.53
CA VAL A 120 10.37 -3.12 -16.81
C VAL A 120 9.04 -2.57 -17.35
N ALA A 121 7.96 -3.36 -17.33
CA ALA A 121 6.64 -2.93 -17.75
C ALA A 121 6.10 -1.79 -16.86
N ILE A 122 6.26 -1.87 -15.53
CA ILE A 122 5.87 -0.81 -14.60
C ILE A 122 6.60 0.49 -14.93
N ARG A 123 7.93 0.47 -15.10
CA ARG A 123 8.74 1.64 -15.45
C ARG A 123 8.28 2.29 -16.76
N LYS A 124 7.99 1.48 -17.76
CA LYS A 124 7.49 1.94 -19.06
C LYS A 124 6.10 2.58 -18.94
N VAL A 125 5.17 1.93 -18.25
CA VAL A 125 3.79 2.44 -18.02
C VAL A 125 3.81 3.74 -17.22
N MET A 126 4.63 3.85 -16.19
CA MET A 126 4.75 5.09 -15.41
C MET A 126 5.14 6.29 -16.27
N GLN A 127 6.05 6.12 -17.22
CA GLN A 127 6.51 7.19 -18.10
C GLN A 127 5.54 7.49 -19.26
N SER A 128 4.72 6.53 -19.65
CA SER A 128 3.78 6.65 -20.76
C SER A 128 2.50 7.41 -20.36
N LYS A 129 1.76 7.90 -21.38
CA LYS A 129 0.40 8.40 -21.18
C LYS A 129 -0.54 7.22 -20.87
N PRO A 130 -1.54 7.36 -19.99
CA PRO A 130 -2.01 8.63 -19.38
C PRO A 130 -1.28 9.03 -18.10
N PHE A 131 -0.37 8.23 -17.56
CA PHE A 131 0.21 8.45 -16.22
C PHE A 131 1.25 9.57 -16.24
N SER A 132 2.23 9.51 -17.18
CA SER A 132 3.32 10.50 -17.30
C SER A 132 3.99 10.83 -15.95
N LEU A 133 4.28 9.78 -15.15
CA LEU A 133 4.87 9.90 -13.82
C LEU A 133 6.40 9.90 -13.89
N THR A 134 7.03 10.54 -12.94
CA THR A 134 8.47 10.39 -12.70
C THR A 134 8.74 9.05 -12.01
N LEU A 135 9.81 8.36 -12.41
CA LEU A 135 10.19 7.09 -11.80
C LEU A 135 10.52 7.28 -10.31
N ASP A 136 9.95 6.44 -9.49
CA ASP A 136 10.18 6.37 -8.05
C ASP A 136 10.39 4.93 -7.62
N GLU A 137 11.61 4.60 -7.19
CA GLU A 137 11.97 3.23 -6.79
C GLU A 137 11.11 2.75 -5.62
N THR A 138 10.79 3.64 -4.68
CA THR A 138 9.93 3.31 -3.54
C THR A 138 8.54 2.89 -4.01
N GLN A 139 7.93 3.66 -4.93
CA GLN A 139 6.62 3.32 -5.48
C GLN A 139 6.66 2.07 -6.35
N ILE A 140 7.71 1.86 -7.15
CA ILE A 140 7.89 0.63 -7.93
C ILE A 140 7.97 -0.58 -6.99
N CYS A 141 8.75 -0.49 -5.93
CA CYS A 141 8.82 -1.54 -4.91
C CYS A 141 7.45 -1.84 -4.29
N LYS A 142 6.65 -0.80 -3.94
CA LYS A 142 5.29 -0.97 -3.42
C LYS A 142 4.34 -1.63 -4.43
N MET A 143 4.48 -1.36 -5.73
CA MET A 143 3.70 -2.01 -6.80
C MET A 143 4.05 -3.50 -6.90
N LEU A 144 5.33 -3.86 -6.82
CA LEU A 144 5.77 -5.25 -6.81
C LEU A 144 5.28 -5.97 -5.55
N GLN A 145 5.39 -5.34 -4.38
CA GLN A 145 4.85 -5.88 -3.12
C GLN A 145 3.34 -6.08 -3.19
N LEU A 146 2.59 -5.16 -3.84
CA LEU A 146 1.15 -5.32 -4.04
C LEU A 146 0.86 -6.54 -4.93
N LYS A 147 1.63 -6.72 -6.01
CA LYS A 147 1.47 -7.90 -6.87
C LYS A 147 1.68 -9.21 -6.11
N GLU A 148 2.74 -9.28 -5.31
CA GLU A 148 3.04 -10.44 -4.48
C GLU A 148 1.93 -10.70 -3.45
N ALA A 149 1.41 -9.64 -2.82
CA ALA A 149 0.33 -9.75 -1.85
C ALA A 149 -0.97 -10.29 -2.51
N LEU A 150 -1.30 -9.79 -3.73
CA LEU A 150 -2.46 -10.25 -4.50
C LEU A 150 -2.34 -11.72 -4.96
N ASP A 151 -1.12 -12.21 -5.20
CA ASP A 151 -0.89 -13.62 -5.55
C ASP A 151 -1.02 -14.56 -4.35
N GLN A 152 -0.83 -14.04 -3.14
CA GLN A 152 -0.86 -14.86 -1.92
C GLN A 152 -2.21 -14.83 -1.20
N ARG A 153 -2.94 -13.71 -1.30
CA ARG A 153 -4.16 -13.45 -0.53
C ARG A 153 -5.28 -12.94 -1.42
N MET A 154 -6.48 -13.36 -1.10
CA MET A 154 -7.67 -12.86 -1.79
C MET A 154 -7.91 -11.37 -1.53
N GLY A 155 -7.65 -10.89 -0.32
CA GLY A 155 -7.83 -9.49 0.04
C GLY A 155 -6.52 -8.78 0.35
N CYS A 156 -6.34 -7.59 -0.24
CA CYS A 156 -5.21 -6.70 0.03
C CYS A 156 -5.71 -5.29 0.35
N VAL A 157 -5.06 -4.63 1.30
CA VAL A 157 -5.37 -3.25 1.67
C VAL A 157 -4.17 -2.35 1.43
N VAL A 158 -4.39 -1.25 0.74
CA VAL A 158 -3.42 -0.16 0.56
C VAL A 158 -3.80 0.97 1.51
N VAL A 159 -2.96 1.19 2.51
CA VAL A 159 -3.18 2.15 3.60
C VAL A 159 -2.23 3.32 3.48
N GLY A 160 -2.73 4.51 3.68
CA GLY A 160 -1.89 5.71 3.72
C GLY A 160 -2.69 7.00 3.59
N PRO A 161 -2.07 8.15 3.85
CA PRO A 161 -2.74 9.44 3.79
C PRO A 161 -3.22 9.78 2.37
N SER A 162 -4.12 10.74 2.28
CA SER A 162 -4.60 11.22 0.98
C SER A 162 -3.46 11.86 0.19
N GLY A 163 -3.33 11.50 -1.09
CA GLY A 163 -2.28 12.01 -1.97
C GLY A 163 -0.98 11.20 -1.98
N CYS A 164 -0.80 10.19 -1.13
CA CYS A 164 0.42 9.34 -1.13
C CYS A 164 0.52 8.37 -2.32
N GLY A 165 -0.47 8.31 -3.20
CA GLY A 165 -0.41 7.51 -4.42
C GLY A 165 -1.09 6.14 -4.36
N LYS A 166 -1.97 5.87 -3.39
CA LYS A 166 -2.69 4.59 -3.26
C LYS A 166 -3.31 4.12 -4.57
N SER A 167 -4.18 4.95 -5.13
CA SER A 167 -4.84 4.63 -6.41
C SER A 167 -3.87 4.53 -7.58
N THR A 168 -2.76 5.26 -7.54
CA THR A 168 -1.72 5.21 -8.57
C THR A 168 -1.04 3.84 -8.58
N VAL A 169 -0.73 3.30 -7.40
CA VAL A 169 -0.03 2.02 -7.25
C VAL A 169 -0.78 0.89 -7.98
N TRP A 170 -2.08 0.70 -7.69
CA TRP A 170 -2.82 -0.40 -8.33
C TRP A 170 -3.20 -0.10 -9.79
N ARG A 171 -3.44 1.18 -10.16
CA ARG A 171 -3.77 1.55 -11.55
C ARG A 171 -2.58 1.34 -12.48
N VAL A 172 -1.38 1.72 -12.05
CA VAL A 172 -0.15 1.46 -12.80
C VAL A 172 0.14 -0.02 -12.86
N LEU A 173 0.00 -0.76 -11.74
CA LEU A 173 0.16 -2.21 -11.71
C LEU A 173 -0.82 -2.90 -12.68
N LYS A 174 -2.11 -2.51 -12.68
CA LYS A 174 -3.09 -3.00 -13.65
C LYS A 174 -2.61 -2.81 -15.10
N ALA A 175 -2.19 -1.59 -15.43
CA ALA A 175 -1.75 -1.26 -16.78
C ALA A 175 -0.49 -2.05 -17.18
N ALA A 176 0.45 -2.25 -16.25
CA ALA A 176 1.65 -3.04 -16.49
C ALA A 176 1.34 -4.53 -16.71
N LEU A 177 0.38 -5.10 -15.96
CA LEU A 177 -0.09 -6.48 -16.17
C LEU A 177 -0.76 -6.65 -17.53
N ILE A 178 -1.59 -5.69 -17.95
CA ILE A 178 -2.24 -5.72 -19.28
C ILE A 178 -1.18 -5.61 -20.38
N GLU A 179 -0.16 -4.77 -20.23
CA GLU A 179 0.95 -4.67 -21.19
C GLU A 179 1.76 -5.98 -21.25
N GLY A 180 1.89 -6.69 -20.13
CA GLY A 180 2.48 -8.03 -20.05
C GLY A 180 1.58 -9.16 -20.58
N GLY A 181 0.42 -8.83 -21.21
CA GLY A 181 -0.50 -9.81 -21.82
C GLY A 181 -1.52 -10.44 -20.87
N GLN A 182 -1.57 -10.02 -19.61
CA GLN A 182 -2.56 -10.51 -18.65
C GLN A 182 -3.82 -9.65 -18.65
N ALA A 183 -4.97 -10.23 -18.95
CA ALA A 183 -6.24 -9.53 -18.88
C ALA A 183 -6.63 -9.23 -17.41
N VAL A 184 -6.94 -7.96 -17.10
CA VAL A 184 -7.34 -7.53 -15.75
C VAL A 184 -8.64 -6.72 -15.84
N GLN A 185 -9.70 -7.25 -15.24
CA GLN A 185 -10.98 -6.56 -15.07
C GLN A 185 -11.05 -5.92 -13.68
N VAL A 186 -11.64 -4.73 -13.57
CA VAL A 186 -11.72 -4.01 -12.29
C VAL A 186 -13.09 -3.41 -12.09
N HIS A 187 -13.69 -3.67 -10.92
CA HIS A 187 -14.91 -3.06 -10.43
C HIS A 187 -14.55 -2.13 -9.25
N VAL A 188 -14.78 -0.83 -9.40
CA VAL A 188 -14.47 0.15 -8.36
C VAL A 188 -15.74 0.64 -7.71
N MET A 189 -15.80 0.62 -6.39
CA MET A 189 -16.93 1.13 -5.61
C MET A 189 -16.45 1.80 -4.32
N ASN A 190 -17.27 2.68 -3.78
CA ASN A 190 -17.07 3.23 -2.44
C ASN A 190 -18.15 2.69 -1.49
N PRO A 191 -17.83 1.70 -0.64
CA PRO A 191 -18.81 1.07 0.24
C PRO A 191 -19.45 2.05 1.25
N LYS A 192 -18.72 3.10 1.63
CA LYS A 192 -19.21 4.10 2.61
C LYS A 192 -20.16 5.12 2.00
N SER A 193 -20.24 5.23 0.67
CA SER A 193 -21.15 6.15 -0.02
C SER A 193 -22.60 5.67 -0.07
N MET A 194 -22.86 4.42 0.35
CA MET A 194 -24.17 3.79 0.27
C MET A 194 -24.48 2.97 1.52
N PRO A 195 -25.75 2.80 1.91
CA PRO A 195 -26.14 1.95 3.03
C PRO A 195 -25.85 0.46 2.70
N ARG A 196 -25.72 -0.34 3.75
CA ARG A 196 -25.39 -1.78 3.64
C ARG A 196 -26.35 -2.55 2.72
N GLN A 197 -27.63 -2.17 2.70
CA GLN A 197 -28.65 -2.79 1.84
C GLN A 197 -28.36 -2.55 0.36
N GLN A 198 -28.00 -1.34 -0.02
CA GLN A 198 -27.60 -1.03 -1.40
C GLN A 198 -26.24 -1.67 -1.78
N LEU A 199 -25.36 -1.86 -0.80
CA LEU A 199 -24.06 -2.49 -1.04
C LEU A 199 -24.18 -4.00 -1.24
N LEU A 200 -24.83 -4.70 -0.31
CA LEU A 200 -24.90 -6.17 -0.29
C LEU A 200 -26.18 -6.70 -0.93
N GLY A 201 -27.23 -5.90 -0.99
CA GLY A 201 -28.57 -6.28 -1.42
C GLY A 201 -29.53 -6.40 -0.25
N GLU A 202 -30.80 -6.41 -0.57
CA GLU A 202 -31.88 -6.54 0.38
C GLU A 202 -32.99 -7.48 -0.11
N MET A 203 -33.70 -8.04 0.84
CA MET A 203 -34.90 -8.84 0.57
C MET A 203 -36.12 -7.98 0.85
N ASP A 204 -36.99 -7.82 -0.12
CA ASP A 204 -38.29 -7.19 0.07
C ASP A 204 -39.11 -8.04 1.06
N MET A 205 -39.58 -7.40 2.12
CA MET A 205 -40.30 -8.10 3.21
C MET A 205 -41.69 -8.55 2.78
N ASP A 206 -42.27 -7.90 1.79
CA ASP A 206 -43.65 -8.18 1.31
C ASP A 206 -43.64 -9.25 0.20
N THR A 207 -42.77 -9.06 -0.82
CA THR A 207 -42.68 -9.98 -1.97
C THR A 207 -41.71 -11.13 -1.74
N ARG A 208 -40.78 -11.01 -0.78
CA ARG A 208 -39.65 -11.92 -0.54
C ARG A 208 -38.70 -12.04 -1.75
N GLU A 209 -38.76 -11.06 -2.63
CA GLU A 209 -37.80 -10.98 -3.73
C GLU A 209 -36.47 -10.40 -3.25
N TRP A 210 -35.39 -10.98 -3.74
CA TRP A 210 -34.05 -10.51 -3.46
C TRP A 210 -33.59 -9.53 -4.54
N THR A 211 -33.11 -8.36 -4.13
CA THR A 211 -32.49 -7.39 -5.01
C THR A 211 -30.97 -7.32 -4.72
N ASP A 212 -30.15 -7.58 -5.73
CA ASP A 212 -28.70 -7.54 -5.60
C ASP A 212 -28.22 -6.10 -5.33
N GLY A 213 -27.25 -5.97 -4.41
CA GLY A 213 -26.54 -4.74 -4.20
C GLY A 213 -25.34 -4.61 -5.16
N VAL A 214 -24.69 -3.44 -5.10
CA VAL A 214 -23.54 -3.12 -5.98
C VAL A 214 -22.41 -4.13 -5.84
N LEU A 215 -22.07 -4.54 -4.61
CA LEU A 215 -21.03 -5.53 -4.36
C LEU A 215 -21.45 -6.92 -4.82
N THR A 216 -22.71 -7.29 -4.61
CA THR A 216 -23.24 -8.60 -5.02
C THR A 216 -23.28 -8.73 -6.55
N ASP A 217 -23.73 -7.67 -7.24
CA ASP A 217 -23.71 -7.65 -8.71
C ASP A 217 -22.25 -7.75 -9.25
N ALA A 218 -21.33 -6.98 -8.70
CA ALA A 218 -19.91 -7.08 -9.04
C ALA A 218 -19.36 -8.50 -8.77
N ALA A 219 -19.71 -9.11 -7.62
CA ALA A 219 -19.29 -10.46 -7.26
C ALA A 219 -19.81 -11.50 -8.26
N ARG A 220 -21.08 -11.41 -8.68
CA ARG A 220 -21.65 -12.31 -9.70
C ARG A 220 -20.98 -12.14 -11.06
N ASN A 221 -20.68 -10.91 -11.46
CA ASN A 221 -20.02 -10.63 -12.73
C ASN A 221 -18.58 -11.17 -12.75
N VAL A 222 -17.86 -11.04 -11.64
CA VAL A 222 -16.50 -11.55 -11.50
C VAL A 222 -16.44 -13.08 -11.50
N VAL A 223 -17.41 -13.75 -10.86
CA VAL A 223 -17.46 -15.23 -10.85
C VAL A 223 -17.80 -15.80 -12.22
N LYS A 224 -18.55 -15.07 -13.06
CA LYS A 224 -18.85 -15.46 -14.45
C LYS A 224 -17.66 -15.24 -15.39
N ALA A 225 -16.67 -14.43 -15.01
CA ALA A 225 -15.52 -14.16 -15.84
C ALA A 225 -14.64 -15.42 -16.00
N PRO A 226 -13.99 -15.62 -17.16
CA PRO A 226 -13.07 -16.75 -17.38
C PRO A 226 -11.93 -16.74 -16.32
N ALA A 227 -11.48 -17.93 -15.91
CA ALA A 227 -10.42 -18.08 -14.91
C ALA A 227 -9.07 -17.44 -15.33
N GLU A 228 -8.85 -17.23 -16.62
CA GLU A 228 -7.67 -16.59 -17.20
C GLU A 228 -7.67 -15.08 -16.98
N VAL A 229 -8.85 -14.47 -16.75
CA VAL A 229 -9.01 -13.03 -16.51
C VAL A 229 -8.88 -12.76 -15.02
N ARG A 230 -7.90 -11.97 -14.62
CA ARG A 230 -7.83 -11.47 -13.25
C ARG A 230 -8.93 -10.45 -13.01
N SER A 231 -9.64 -10.60 -11.93
CA SER A 231 -10.77 -9.72 -11.56
C SER A 231 -10.52 -9.08 -10.21
N TRP A 232 -10.49 -7.75 -10.19
CA TRP A 232 -10.29 -6.99 -8.95
C TRP A 232 -11.57 -6.24 -8.57
N ILE A 233 -12.01 -6.42 -7.33
CA ILE A 233 -13.06 -5.61 -6.71
C ILE A 233 -12.35 -4.60 -5.80
N VAL A 234 -12.37 -3.33 -6.21
CA VAL A 234 -11.69 -2.24 -5.51
C VAL A 234 -12.70 -1.47 -4.68
N CYS A 235 -12.51 -1.49 -3.35
CA CYS A 235 -13.28 -0.73 -2.38
C CYS A 235 -12.49 0.52 -1.99
N ASP A 236 -12.85 1.68 -2.56
CA ASP A 236 -12.18 2.97 -2.30
C ASP A 236 -12.96 3.74 -1.23
N GLY A 237 -12.45 3.72 -0.01
CA GLY A 237 -13.05 4.39 1.14
C GLY A 237 -12.62 3.78 2.46
N ASP A 238 -13.05 4.40 3.56
CA ASP A 238 -12.69 3.94 4.90
C ASP A 238 -13.25 2.54 5.18
N VAL A 239 -12.42 1.72 5.80
CA VAL A 239 -12.81 0.38 6.25
C VAL A 239 -13.62 0.51 7.53
N ASP A 240 -14.91 0.17 7.46
CA ASP A 240 -15.86 0.22 8.56
C ASP A 240 -16.35 -1.18 8.91
N PRO A 241 -16.46 -1.56 10.21
CA PRO A 241 -16.97 -2.85 10.65
C PRO A 241 -18.33 -3.23 10.03
N GLU A 242 -19.21 -2.25 9.80
CA GLU A 242 -20.57 -2.48 9.28
C GLU A 242 -20.61 -3.31 7.99
N TRP A 243 -19.65 -3.12 7.12
CA TRP A 243 -19.63 -3.82 5.84
C TRP A 243 -18.46 -4.80 5.70
N ILE A 244 -17.26 -4.47 6.25
CA ILE A 244 -16.06 -5.30 6.05
C ILE A 244 -16.18 -6.68 6.73
N GLU A 245 -16.90 -6.77 7.86
CA GLU A 245 -17.09 -8.03 8.56
C GLU A 245 -17.87 -9.05 7.73
N SER A 246 -18.74 -8.61 6.82
CA SER A 246 -19.44 -9.48 5.87
C SER A 246 -18.49 -10.15 4.87
N LEU A 247 -17.29 -9.58 4.67
CA LEU A 247 -16.26 -10.11 3.79
C LEU A 247 -15.25 -11.01 4.51
N ASN A 248 -15.34 -11.18 5.84
CA ASN A 248 -14.36 -11.98 6.59
C ASN A 248 -14.24 -13.41 6.06
N SER A 249 -15.34 -14.05 5.67
CA SER A 249 -15.35 -15.41 5.09
C SER A 249 -14.80 -15.45 3.66
N VAL A 250 -14.83 -14.33 2.95
CA VAL A 250 -14.18 -14.17 1.63
C VAL A 250 -12.67 -14.05 1.80
N LEU A 251 -12.24 -13.27 2.79
CA LEU A 251 -10.83 -12.99 3.06
C LEU A 251 -10.09 -14.17 3.73
N ASP A 252 -10.83 -15.12 4.31
CA ASP A 252 -10.30 -16.37 4.84
C ASP A 252 -10.12 -17.42 3.71
N ASP A 253 -9.50 -18.52 4.01
CA ASP A 253 -9.22 -19.65 3.10
C ASP A 253 -10.49 -20.26 2.44
N ASN A 254 -11.67 -19.91 2.93
CA ASN A 254 -12.96 -20.40 2.39
C ASN A 254 -13.39 -19.72 1.09
N HIS A 255 -12.96 -18.47 0.86
CA HIS A 255 -13.30 -17.66 -0.32
C HIS A 255 -14.80 -17.59 -0.63
N LEU A 256 -15.64 -17.48 0.41
CA LEU A 256 -17.10 -17.52 0.33
C LEU A 256 -17.73 -16.22 0.79
N LEU A 257 -18.54 -15.58 -0.05
CA LEU A 257 -19.44 -14.50 0.34
C LEU A 257 -20.81 -15.06 0.69
N THR A 258 -21.25 -14.88 1.92
CA THR A 258 -22.59 -15.26 2.35
C THR A 258 -23.48 -14.00 2.33
N LEU A 259 -24.51 -14.04 1.50
CA LEU A 259 -25.47 -12.94 1.38
C LEU A 259 -26.53 -13.01 2.49
N PRO A 260 -27.18 -11.88 2.83
CA PRO A 260 -28.32 -11.88 3.74
C PRO A 260 -29.50 -12.78 3.30
N SER A 261 -29.62 -13.07 1.99
CA SER A 261 -30.56 -14.05 1.45
C SER A 261 -30.26 -15.51 1.84
N GLY A 262 -29.09 -15.79 2.41
CA GLY A 262 -28.61 -17.14 2.68
C GLY A 262 -27.86 -17.77 1.52
N GLU A 263 -27.83 -17.15 0.36
CA GLU A 263 -27.03 -17.60 -0.79
C GLU A 263 -25.53 -17.43 -0.52
N ARG A 264 -24.72 -18.32 -1.08
CA ARG A 264 -23.27 -18.30 -0.96
C ARG A 264 -22.61 -18.21 -2.33
N ILE A 265 -21.76 -17.19 -2.53
CA ILE A 265 -20.98 -16.98 -3.73
C ILE A 265 -19.55 -17.41 -3.45
N SER A 266 -19.02 -18.38 -4.21
CA SER A 266 -17.64 -18.84 -4.12
C SER A 266 -16.76 -18.16 -5.16
N PHE A 267 -15.60 -17.66 -4.74
CA PHE A 267 -14.64 -16.99 -5.62
C PHE A 267 -13.49 -17.92 -6.02
N GLY A 268 -13.08 -17.83 -7.27
CA GLY A 268 -11.88 -18.49 -7.79
C GLY A 268 -10.60 -17.75 -7.41
N GLY A 269 -9.46 -18.40 -7.61
CA GLY A 269 -8.13 -17.81 -7.34
C GLY A 269 -7.73 -16.65 -8.27
N ASN A 270 -8.52 -16.38 -9.30
CA ASN A 270 -8.36 -15.24 -10.21
C ASN A 270 -9.01 -13.94 -9.70
N VAL A 271 -9.70 -13.99 -8.55
CA VAL A 271 -10.41 -12.85 -7.95
C VAL A 271 -9.62 -12.29 -6.78
N ASN A 272 -9.50 -10.97 -6.73
CA ASN A 272 -8.93 -10.28 -5.57
C ASN A 272 -9.81 -9.11 -5.13
N PHE A 273 -9.84 -8.89 -3.82
CA PHE A 273 -10.43 -7.71 -3.19
C PHE A 273 -9.33 -6.74 -2.83
N LEU A 274 -9.41 -5.51 -3.30
CA LEU A 274 -8.46 -4.44 -3.01
C LEU A 274 -9.17 -3.33 -2.25
N PHE A 275 -8.63 -2.99 -1.09
CA PHE A 275 -9.18 -1.93 -0.24
C PHE A 275 -8.22 -0.73 -0.26
N GLU A 276 -8.74 0.47 -0.53
CA GLU A 276 -8.02 1.72 -0.35
C GLU A 276 -8.56 2.45 0.87
N THR A 277 -7.71 2.73 1.85
CA THR A 277 -8.15 3.44 3.05
C THR A 277 -7.10 4.43 3.53
N HIS A 278 -7.54 5.44 4.27
CA HIS A 278 -6.64 6.37 4.94
C HIS A 278 -5.96 5.71 6.13
N ASP A 279 -6.71 5.02 6.95
CA ASP A 279 -6.23 4.30 8.12
C ASP A 279 -7.09 3.05 8.42
N LEU A 280 -6.70 2.30 9.43
CA LEU A 280 -7.38 1.08 9.87
C LEU A 280 -7.88 1.18 11.32
N ARG A 281 -8.18 2.39 11.80
CA ARG A 281 -8.59 2.61 13.21
C ARG A 281 -9.86 1.86 13.57
N PHE A 282 -10.77 1.70 12.63
CA PHE A 282 -12.06 1.06 12.82
C PHE A 282 -12.08 -0.42 12.40
N ALA A 283 -11.03 -0.91 11.73
CA ALA A 283 -10.95 -2.32 11.36
C ALA A 283 -10.59 -3.20 12.56
N SER A 284 -11.27 -4.35 12.67
CA SER A 284 -10.93 -5.32 13.71
C SER A 284 -9.56 -5.95 13.46
N PRO A 285 -8.78 -6.30 14.52
CA PRO A 285 -7.50 -7.00 14.34
C PRO A 285 -7.65 -8.33 13.58
N ALA A 286 -8.81 -8.97 13.72
CA ALA A 286 -9.13 -10.20 13.02
C ALA A 286 -9.24 -9.97 11.50
N THR A 287 -9.87 -8.89 11.07
CA THR A 287 -9.98 -8.51 9.65
C THR A 287 -8.62 -8.11 9.09
N ILE A 288 -7.86 -7.29 9.84
CA ILE A 288 -6.51 -6.84 9.42
C ILE A 288 -5.58 -8.03 9.17
N SER A 289 -5.60 -9.05 10.04
CA SER A 289 -4.73 -10.22 9.91
C SER A 289 -5.04 -11.11 8.70
N ARG A 290 -6.24 -10.97 8.11
CA ARG A 290 -6.65 -11.71 6.91
C ARG A 290 -6.17 -11.09 5.62
N MET A 291 -5.92 -9.77 5.62
CA MET A 291 -5.53 -9.03 4.43
C MET A 291 -4.02 -8.97 4.24
N GLY A 292 -3.59 -8.96 2.97
CA GLY A 292 -2.27 -8.45 2.59
C GLY A 292 -2.26 -6.94 2.78
N MET A 293 -1.19 -6.37 3.35
CA MET A 293 -1.15 -4.94 3.61
C MET A 293 0.02 -4.29 2.90
N ILE A 294 -0.26 -3.18 2.24
CA ILE A 294 0.73 -2.26 1.67
C ILE A 294 0.57 -0.92 2.37
N PHE A 295 1.57 -0.54 3.13
CA PHE A 295 1.59 0.74 3.82
C PHE A 295 2.36 1.79 3.00
N LEU A 296 1.73 2.94 2.76
CA LEU A 296 2.31 4.10 2.09
C LEU A 296 2.39 5.24 3.10
N ALA A 297 3.59 5.56 3.55
CA ALA A 297 3.82 6.67 4.45
C ALA A 297 3.91 8.01 3.70
N ASP A 298 3.67 9.13 4.40
CA ASP A 298 3.97 10.47 3.86
C ASP A 298 5.44 10.62 3.48
N GLU A 299 6.32 9.94 4.21
CA GLU A 299 7.77 9.95 4.01
C GLU A 299 8.18 9.22 2.72
N ASP A 300 7.38 8.26 2.25
CA ASP A 300 7.59 7.57 0.98
C ASP A 300 7.35 8.50 -0.22
N THR A 301 6.69 9.65 0.01
CA THR A 301 6.44 10.63 -1.04
C THR A 301 7.60 11.60 -1.16
N ASN A 302 8.33 11.52 -2.26
CA ASN A 302 9.47 12.40 -2.51
C ASN A 302 9.01 13.84 -2.85
N LYS A 303 9.11 14.74 -1.88
CA LYS A 303 8.76 16.17 -2.00
C LYS A 303 9.39 16.83 -3.23
N LYS A 304 10.69 16.57 -3.47
CA LYS A 304 11.43 17.17 -4.58
C LYS A 304 10.89 16.72 -5.94
N ARG A 305 10.47 15.47 -6.05
CA ARG A 305 9.88 14.94 -7.30
C ARG A 305 8.51 15.55 -7.62
N LEU A 306 7.66 15.76 -6.60
CA LEU A 306 6.39 16.45 -6.79
C LEU A 306 6.61 17.86 -7.32
N VAL A 307 7.51 18.61 -6.69
CA VAL A 307 7.87 19.97 -7.09
C VAL A 307 8.49 19.99 -8.49
N SER A 308 9.41 19.08 -8.80
CA SER A 308 10.04 18.98 -10.11
C SER A 308 9.03 18.67 -11.21
N LYS A 309 8.09 17.75 -10.98
CA LYS A 309 7.01 17.46 -11.93
C LYS A 309 6.13 18.68 -12.18
N TRP A 310 5.73 19.37 -11.12
CA TRP A 310 4.97 20.62 -11.24
C TRP A 310 5.76 21.68 -12.02
N LEU A 311 7.07 21.82 -11.73
CA LEU A 311 7.93 22.77 -12.45
C LEU A 311 8.00 22.47 -13.95
N LEU A 312 8.03 21.19 -14.34
CA LEU A 312 8.00 20.78 -15.76
C LEU A 312 6.68 21.13 -16.45
N SER A 313 5.58 21.28 -15.73
CA SER A 313 4.28 21.71 -16.28
C SER A 313 4.17 23.22 -16.46
N GLN A 314 5.10 24.01 -15.92
CA GLN A 314 5.10 25.47 -16.07
C GLN A 314 5.74 25.92 -17.39
N ASP A 315 5.41 27.16 -17.82
CA ASP A 315 5.95 27.76 -19.04
C ASP A 315 7.49 27.87 -18.98
N ASN A 316 8.14 27.57 -20.07
CA ASN A 316 9.61 27.57 -20.17
C ASN A 316 10.24 28.91 -19.75
N ALA A 317 9.58 30.04 -20.03
CA ALA A 317 10.06 31.40 -19.72
C ALA A 317 10.20 31.61 -18.18
N ASN A 318 9.29 31.08 -17.39
CA ASN A 318 9.26 31.29 -15.95
C ASN A 318 9.98 30.16 -15.17
N ARG A 319 10.25 29.04 -15.83
CA ARG A 319 10.77 27.82 -15.18
C ARG A 319 12.11 28.03 -14.47
N SER A 320 13.05 28.77 -15.07
CA SER A 320 14.37 29.01 -14.49
C SER A 320 14.30 29.85 -13.21
N HIS A 321 13.47 30.91 -13.21
CA HIS A 321 13.27 31.77 -12.06
C HIS A 321 12.52 31.01 -10.93
N LEU A 322 11.47 30.29 -11.29
CA LEU A 322 10.72 29.46 -10.33
C LEU A 322 11.62 28.40 -9.69
N ALA A 323 12.50 27.75 -10.44
CA ALA A 323 13.42 26.75 -9.90
C ALA A 323 14.33 27.33 -8.80
N GLY A 324 14.90 28.52 -9.01
CA GLY A 324 15.70 29.20 -8.01
C GLY A 324 14.90 29.56 -6.75
N TRP A 325 13.70 30.14 -6.91
CA TRP A 325 12.86 30.53 -5.78
C TRP A 325 12.31 29.32 -5.00
N LEU A 326 12.09 28.21 -5.67
CA LEU A 326 11.70 26.96 -5.01
C LEU A 326 12.81 26.40 -4.12
N GLU A 327 14.06 26.40 -4.59
CA GLU A 327 15.20 25.94 -3.78
C GLU A 327 15.49 26.92 -2.63
N ASP A 328 15.44 28.22 -2.87
CA ASP A 328 15.82 29.23 -1.88
C ASP A 328 14.78 29.44 -0.78
N ILE A 329 13.48 29.38 -1.13
CA ILE A 329 12.40 29.83 -0.24
C ILE A 329 11.40 28.70 0.05
N PHE A 330 10.92 27.98 -0.99
CA PHE A 330 9.81 27.03 -0.83
C PHE A 330 10.12 25.89 0.15
N TYR A 331 11.27 25.24 0.00
CA TYR A 331 11.63 24.13 0.87
C TYR A 331 11.87 24.58 2.32
N LYS A 332 12.46 25.75 2.52
CA LYS A 332 12.61 26.33 3.86
C LYS A 332 11.26 26.63 4.51
N ALA A 333 10.34 27.20 3.72
CA ALA A 333 8.98 27.48 4.16
C ALA A 333 8.23 26.21 4.54
N LEU A 334 8.35 25.16 3.72
CA LEU A 334 7.74 23.86 3.98
C LEU A 334 8.29 23.20 5.24
N ASP A 335 9.61 23.19 5.42
CA ASP A 335 10.26 22.61 6.61
C ASP A 335 9.90 23.39 7.90
N TYR A 336 9.76 24.71 7.79
CA TYR A 336 9.29 25.54 8.90
C TYR A 336 7.88 25.15 9.34
N LEU A 337 6.96 24.99 8.40
CA LEU A 337 5.57 24.58 8.67
C LEU A 337 5.48 23.19 9.28
N VAL A 338 6.26 22.24 8.77
CA VAL A 338 6.30 20.86 9.31
C VAL A 338 6.79 20.85 10.75
N ARG A 339 7.70 21.75 11.13
CA ARG A 339 8.19 21.90 12.52
C ARG A 339 7.16 22.56 13.43
N MET A 340 6.44 23.58 12.94
CA MET A 340 5.42 24.28 13.72
C MET A 340 4.24 23.39 14.11
N ARG A 341 3.80 22.50 13.25
CA ARG A 341 2.66 21.59 13.47
C ARG A 341 1.37 22.26 13.98
N SER A 342 1.16 23.55 13.66
CA SER A 342 0.04 24.35 14.16
C SER A 342 -1.05 24.56 13.12
N PHE A 343 -1.44 23.49 12.39
CA PHE A 343 -2.52 23.54 11.43
C PHE A 343 -3.89 23.57 12.13
N VAL A 344 -4.78 24.45 11.68
CA VAL A 344 -6.15 24.55 12.20
C VAL A 344 -7.00 23.36 11.77
N VAL A 345 -6.78 22.88 10.55
CA VAL A 345 -7.44 21.69 9.99
C VAL A 345 -6.39 20.64 9.68
N GLU A 346 -6.67 19.39 10.03
CA GLU A 346 -5.79 18.27 9.69
C GLU A 346 -5.56 18.23 8.18
N THR A 347 -4.31 18.21 7.77
CA THR A 347 -3.90 18.20 6.37
C THR A 347 -2.71 17.27 6.15
N THR A 348 -2.58 16.75 4.93
CA THR A 348 -1.44 15.93 4.54
C THR A 348 -0.30 16.80 4.03
N LEU A 349 0.93 16.29 4.13
CA LEU A 349 2.10 16.96 3.58
C LEU A 349 1.96 17.22 2.08
N VAL A 350 1.46 16.23 1.34
CA VAL A 350 1.22 16.35 -0.11
C VAL A 350 0.17 17.42 -0.41
N GLY A 351 -0.93 17.46 0.36
CA GLY A 351 -1.96 18.50 0.23
C GLY A 351 -1.40 19.90 0.46
N THR A 352 -0.55 20.05 1.48
CA THR A 352 0.13 21.33 1.77
C THR A 352 1.05 21.74 0.62
N ILE A 353 1.86 20.82 0.08
CA ILE A 353 2.73 21.08 -1.08
C ILE A 353 1.91 21.51 -2.29
N LEU A 354 0.87 20.77 -2.64
CA LEU A 354 0.02 21.06 -3.80
C LEU A 354 -0.69 22.41 -3.66
N ASN A 355 -1.18 22.77 -2.47
CA ASN A 355 -1.74 24.10 -2.20
C ASN A 355 -0.71 25.22 -2.38
N GLY A 356 0.50 25.02 -1.89
CA GLY A 356 1.61 25.94 -2.11
C GLY A 356 1.91 26.12 -3.60
N LEU A 357 2.08 25.03 -4.33
CA LEU A 357 2.40 25.03 -5.76
C LEU A 357 1.27 25.64 -6.61
N SER A 358 0.01 25.34 -6.32
CA SER A 358 -1.13 25.91 -7.04
C SER A 358 -1.20 27.43 -6.87
N SER A 359 -0.87 27.94 -5.70
CA SER A 359 -0.92 29.38 -5.39
C SER A 359 0.21 30.19 -6.03
N ILE A 360 1.27 29.54 -6.48
CA ILE A 360 2.41 30.17 -7.19
C ILE A 360 2.42 29.86 -8.68
N SER A 361 1.38 29.21 -9.20
CA SER A 361 1.27 28.92 -10.63
C SER A 361 1.08 30.19 -11.45
N GLY A 362 1.80 30.32 -12.56
CA GLY A 362 1.73 31.49 -13.45
C GLY A 362 2.37 32.78 -12.90
N VAL A 363 3.10 32.71 -11.80
CA VAL A 363 3.74 33.87 -11.18
C VAL A 363 5.04 34.24 -11.91
N SER A 364 5.21 35.52 -12.24
CA SER A 364 6.38 36.05 -12.97
C SER A 364 7.32 36.89 -12.10
N THR A 365 6.90 37.33 -10.90
CA THR A 365 7.73 38.17 -10.03
C THR A 365 8.00 37.53 -8.68
N LYS A 366 9.18 37.81 -8.09
CA LYS A 366 9.56 37.27 -6.77
C LYS A 366 8.56 37.68 -5.68
N LEU A 367 8.03 38.92 -5.72
CA LEU A 367 7.04 39.39 -4.76
C LEU A 367 5.73 38.58 -4.85
N SER A 368 5.22 38.39 -6.07
CA SER A 368 4.01 37.60 -6.29
C SER A 368 4.21 36.14 -5.86
N PHE A 369 5.42 35.59 -6.06
CA PHE A 369 5.80 34.27 -5.57
C PHE A 369 5.70 34.18 -4.03
N VAL A 370 6.31 35.15 -3.32
CA VAL A 370 6.28 35.19 -1.84
C VAL A 370 4.85 35.32 -1.32
N VAL A 371 4.05 36.20 -1.89
CA VAL A 371 2.65 36.38 -1.48
C VAL A 371 1.83 35.14 -1.78
N GLY A 372 1.99 34.51 -2.95
CA GLY A 372 1.36 33.25 -3.32
C GLY A 372 1.74 32.14 -2.36
N LEU A 373 3.02 32.03 -2.01
CA LEU A 373 3.53 31.03 -1.09
C LEU A 373 2.94 31.17 0.32
N ILE A 374 2.88 32.42 0.86
CA ILE A 374 2.26 32.68 2.17
C ILE A 374 0.78 32.32 2.16
N ARG A 375 0.05 32.58 1.07
CA ARG A 375 -1.37 32.20 0.94
C ARG A 375 -1.55 30.70 0.83
N GLY A 376 -0.75 30.03 -0.02
CA GLY A 376 -0.90 28.60 -0.29
C GLY A 376 -0.46 27.72 0.86
N LEU A 377 0.75 27.94 1.38
CA LEU A 377 1.28 27.17 2.50
C LEU A 377 0.71 27.62 3.85
N GLY A 378 0.56 28.93 4.06
CA GLY A 378 0.07 29.49 5.32
C GLY A 378 -1.45 29.57 5.45
N GLY A 379 -2.21 29.16 4.45
CA GLY A 379 -3.67 29.26 4.43
C GLY A 379 -4.36 28.53 5.57
N ASN A 380 -3.79 27.42 6.02
CA ASN A 380 -4.30 26.58 7.10
C ASN A 380 -3.69 26.88 8.49
N LEU A 381 -3.04 28.02 8.64
CA LEU A 381 -2.51 28.47 9.93
C LEU A 381 -3.46 29.45 10.62
N SER A 382 -3.37 29.54 11.97
CA SER A 382 -4.02 30.61 12.74
C SER A 382 -3.55 31.98 12.26
N ALA A 383 -4.29 33.06 12.54
CA ALA A 383 -3.89 34.42 12.14
C ALA A 383 -2.53 34.84 12.74
N SER A 384 -2.27 34.47 14.00
CA SER A 384 -1.00 34.72 14.68
C SER A 384 0.17 33.99 14.02
N ASP A 385 0.01 32.69 13.81
CA ASP A 385 1.04 31.82 13.22
C ASP A 385 1.32 32.20 11.77
N ARG A 386 0.28 32.57 11.01
CA ARG A 386 0.41 33.06 9.64
C ARG A 386 1.23 34.36 9.60
N SER A 387 1.04 35.26 10.57
CA SER A 387 1.84 36.48 10.66
C SER A 387 3.31 36.19 10.95
N CYS A 388 3.59 35.25 11.85
CA CYS A 388 4.96 34.79 12.11
C CYS A 388 5.59 34.13 10.88
N PHE A 389 4.86 33.21 10.24
CA PHE A 389 5.29 32.55 9.01
C PHE A 389 5.58 33.56 7.88
N ALA A 390 4.72 34.55 7.70
CA ALA A 390 4.91 35.58 6.68
C ALA A 390 6.21 36.39 6.91
N LYS A 391 6.51 36.76 8.16
CA LYS A 391 7.75 37.46 8.50
C LYS A 391 9.00 36.66 8.14
N GLU A 392 9.00 35.36 8.44
CA GLU A 392 10.11 34.47 8.09
C GLU A 392 10.27 34.32 6.57
N VAL A 393 9.16 34.09 5.83
CA VAL A 393 9.21 33.98 4.37
C VAL A 393 9.73 35.26 3.72
N PHE A 394 9.32 36.43 4.20
CA PHE A 394 9.86 37.71 3.73
C PHE A 394 11.35 37.88 4.07
N ALA A 395 11.80 37.37 5.21
CA ALA A 395 13.21 37.40 5.58
C ALA A 395 14.09 36.56 4.65
N TRP A 396 13.60 35.36 4.26
CA TRP A 396 14.32 34.50 3.31
C TRP A 396 14.26 35.00 1.87
N ALA A 397 13.31 35.85 1.56
CA ALA A 397 13.16 36.43 0.22
C ALA A 397 14.01 37.70 -0.01
N ARG A 398 14.60 38.27 1.03
CA ARG A 398 15.55 39.40 0.91
C ARG A 398 16.87 38.89 0.35
#